data_21ac26e39971bd5f0646092ba3970081
#
_entry.id   21ac26e39971bd5f0646092ba3970081
#
_cell.length_a   1.000
_cell.length_b   1.000
_cell.length_c   1.000
_cell.angle_alpha   90.00
_cell.angle_beta   90.00
_cell.angle_gamma   90.00
#
_symmetry.space_group_name_H-M   'P 1'
#
loop_
_entity.id
_entity.type
_entity.pdbx_description
1 polymer ?
#
loop_
_entity_poly.entity_id
_entity_poly.type
_entity_poly.pdbx_seq_one_letter_code
_entity_poly.pdbx_strand_id
1 'polypeptide(L)'
;MTRFVVPALVLSLTAVAWAADVVTIEDWKTLKLGAKGIPEGWLGGQTWGLPQHDFAIEENDGHRVLHLKSKIESSSMRKDIKGKVNLKETPILEWRWKGVTLPVNGDCRKKSTDDQAAQLYVVWPRFPEAVRSQIIGYIWDTTAPAGTIVKSEKTGTVTYVVVRSGPADLGKWLTERRNVAEDYRKIYGGQPDNPAVISLAIDSDDTSSAAESFFGSILFKKP
;
A
#
# COMPACT_ATOMS: atom_id res chain seq x y z
N MET A 1 26.96 -64.04 -28.44
CA MET A 1 27.04 -62.57 -28.42
C MET A 1 26.01 -62.03 -27.46
N THR A 2 26.35 -61.79 -26.22
CA THR A 2 25.43 -61.37 -25.15
C THR A 2 25.56 -59.82 -25.00
N ARG A 3 24.46 -59.10 -25.34
CA ARG A 3 24.44 -57.63 -25.21
C ARG A 3 24.01 -57.26 -23.80
N PHE A 4 24.91 -56.62 -23.04
CA PHE A 4 24.58 -55.99 -21.76
C PHE A 4 23.90 -54.68 -22.02
N VAL A 5 22.67 -54.54 -21.52
CA VAL A 5 21.96 -53.25 -21.46
C VAL A 5 22.23 -52.62 -20.11
N VAL A 6 22.91 -51.47 -20.12
CA VAL A 6 23.14 -50.65 -18.91
C VAL A 6 21.98 -49.69 -18.76
N PRO A 7 21.25 -49.72 -17.64
CA PRO A 7 20.17 -48.74 -17.44
C PRO A 7 20.77 -47.37 -17.10
N ALA A 8 20.43 -46.35 -17.87
CA ALA A 8 20.76 -44.96 -17.54
C ALA A 8 19.86 -44.45 -16.39
N LEU A 9 20.48 -44.15 -15.27
CA LEU A 9 19.83 -43.54 -14.12
C LEU A 9 19.62 -42.04 -14.40
N VAL A 10 18.38 -41.64 -14.67
CA VAL A 10 18.04 -40.23 -14.81
C VAL A 10 17.86 -39.64 -13.41
N LEU A 11 18.81 -38.89 -12.91
CA LEU A 11 18.66 -38.06 -11.72
C LEU A 11 17.85 -36.82 -12.07
N SER A 12 16.61 -36.78 -11.66
CA SER A 12 15.81 -35.57 -11.69
C SER A 12 16.23 -34.63 -10.54
N LEU A 13 16.96 -33.56 -10.85
CA LEU A 13 17.18 -32.46 -9.90
C LEU A 13 15.87 -31.68 -9.75
N THR A 14 15.16 -31.89 -8.66
CA THR A 14 14.08 -30.99 -8.23
C THR A 14 14.73 -29.74 -7.64
N ALA A 15 14.70 -28.64 -8.38
CA ALA A 15 15.07 -27.33 -7.85
C ALA A 15 14.03 -26.93 -6.81
N VAL A 16 14.40 -26.94 -5.52
CA VAL A 16 13.61 -26.34 -4.44
C VAL A 16 13.78 -24.83 -4.59
N ALA A 17 12.78 -24.16 -5.16
CA ALA A 17 12.73 -22.71 -5.16
C ALA A 17 12.50 -22.25 -3.71
N TRP A 18 13.52 -21.67 -3.09
CA TRP A 18 13.38 -21.00 -1.80
C TRP A 18 12.59 -19.72 -2.02
N ALA A 19 11.44 -19.59 -1.37
CA ALA A 19 10.71 -18.34 -1.37
C ALA A 19 11.57 -17.25 -0.72
N ALA A 20 11.61 -16.07 -1.34
CA ALA A 20 12.36 -14.94 -0.81
C ALA A 20 11.80 -14.53 0.56
N ASP A 21 12.68 -14.31 1.54
CA ASP A 21 12.28 -13.88 2.89
C ASP A 21 11.67 -12.48 2.90
N VAL A 22 11.99 -11.69 1.87
CA VAL A 22 11.52 -10.32 1.66
C VAL A 22 11.17 -10.11 0.19
N VAL A 23 10.01 -9.55 -0.06
CA VAL A 23 9.53 -9.11 -1.39
C VAL A 23 9.42 -7.59 -1.37
N THR A 24 10.38 -6.91 -1.97
CA THR A 24 10.34 -5.44 -2.10
C THR A 24 9.33 -5.04 -3.17
N ILE A 25 8.33 -4.26 -2.80
CA ILE A 25 7.35 -3.68 -3.72
C ILE A 25 7.88 -2.39 -4.31
N GLU A 26 8.44 -1.55 -3.44
CA GLU A 26 9.05 -0.28 -3.84
C GLU A 26 10.09 0.18 -2.80
N ASP A 27 11.20 0.76 -3.28
CA ASP A 27 12.21 1.41 -2.41
C ASP A 27 12.71 2.74 -2.98
N TRP A 28 12.13 3.17 -4.11
CA TRP A 28 12.37 4.42 -4.85
C TRP A 28 13.79 4.61 -5.41
N LYS A 29 14.73 3.71 -5.10
CA LYS A 29 16.17 3.89 -5.39
C LYS A 29 16.51 3.99 -6.87
N THR A 30 15.75 3.28 -7.71
CA THR A 30 15.99 3.26 -9.17
C THR A 30 15.38 4.45 -9.89
N LEU A 31 14.47 5.19 -9.23
CA LEU A 31 13.76 6.30 -9.84
C LEU A 31 14.59 7.57 -9.87
N LYS A 32 14.37 8.39 -10.88
CA LYS A 32 15.11 9.65 -11.05
C LYS A 32 14.75 10.65 -9.94
N LEU A 33 15.77 11.15 -9.23
CA LEU A 33 15.60 12.23 -8.25
C LEU A 33 15.05 13.49 -8.95
N GLY A 34 14.04 14.12 -8.32
CA GLY A 34 13.35 15.28 -8.87
C GLY A 34 12.28 14.94 -9.92
N ALA A 35 12.03 13.64 -10.23
CA ALA A 35 10.91 13.26 -11.08
C ALA A 35 9.58 13.67 -10.42
N LYS A 36 8.66 14.26 -11.20
CA LYS A 36 7.35 14.74 -10.74
C LYS A 36 6.22 13.97 -11.38
N GLY A 37 5.06 13.98 -10.72
CA GLY A 37 3.86 13.26 -11.16
C GLY A 37 3.92 11.78 -10.81
N ILE A 38 3.24 10.95 -11.59
CA ILE A 38 3.20 9.51 -11.35
C ILE A 38 4.57 8.89 -11.66
N PRO A 39 5.24 8.23 -10.68
CA PRO A 39 6.54 7.62 -10.89
C PRO A 39 6.51 6.46 -11.89
N GLU A 40 7.63 6.22 -12.55
CA GLU A 40 7.79 5.05 -13.43
C GLU A 40 7.47 3.74 -12.70
N GLY A 41 6.74 2.84 -13.38
CA GLY A 41 6.27 1.57 -12.83
C GLY A 41 5.02 1.67 -11.94
N TRP A 42 4.46 2.88 -11.80
CA TRP A 42 3.18 3.14 -11.19
C TRP A 42 2.17 3.65 -12.22
N LEU A 43 0.89 3.49 -11.95
CA LEU A 43 -0.21 4.02 -12.76
C LEU A 43 -1.02 5.01 -11.93
N GLY A 44 -1.53 6.06 -12.54
CA GLY A 44 -2.48 6.97 -11.89
C GLY A 44 -3.72 6.20 -11.41
N GLY A 45 -4.19 6.52 -10.22
CA GLY A 45 -5.44 6.00 -9.67
C GLY A 45 -6.64 6.79 -10.16
N GLN A 46 -7.81 6.47 -9.59
CA GLN A 46 -9.00 7.31 -9.75
C GLN A 46 -8.77 8.64 -9.05
N THR A 47 -9.31 9.67 -9.65
CA THR A 47 -9.14 11.05 -9.20
C THR A 47 -10.51 11.73 -9.22
N TRP A 48 -10.79 12.50 -8.19
CA TRP A 48 -11.89 13.46 -8.18
C TRP A 48 -11.32 14.85 -8.40
N GLY A 49 -11.95 15.61 -9.29
CA GLY A 49 -11.46 16.91 -9.71
C GLY A 49 -10.41 16.81 -10.83
N LEU A 50 -9.52 17.79 -10.92
CA LEU A 50 -8.34 17.77 -11.78
C LEU A 50 -7.18 17.31 -10.90
N PRO A 51 -6.79 16.03 -10.97
CA PRO A 51 -5.71 15.54 -10.14
C PRO A 51 -4.41 16.16 -10.60
N GLN A 52 -3.78 16.89 -9.74
CA GLN A 52 -2.48 17.45 -10.07
C GLN A 52 -1.37 16.42 -9.88
N HIS A 53 -1.62 15.33 -9.11
CA HIS A 53 -0.60 14.38 -8.72
C HIS A 53 0.67 15.14 -8.32
N ASP A 54 0.56 16.03 -7.32
CA ASP A 54 1.70 16.75 -6.78
C ASP A 54 2.59 15.77 -5.99
N PHE A 55 3.16 14.85 -6.76
CA PHE A 55 4.04 13.80 -6.31
C PHE A 55 5.45 14.08 -6.85
N ALA A 56 6.45 13.80 -6.05
CA ALA A 56 7.84 13.95 -6.46
C ALA A 56 8.73 12.86 -5.83
N ILE A 57 9.76 12.45 -6.56
CA ILE A 57 10.82 11.61 -6.00
C ILE A 57 11.88 12.54 -5.43
N GLU A 58 12.07 12.48 -4.12
CA GLU A 58 12.96 13.38 -3.39
C GLU A 58 13.98 12.59 -2.55
N GLU A 59 14.98 13.30 -2.03
CA GLU A 59 15.83 12.81 -0.97
C GLU A 59 15.39 13.42 0.36
N ASN A 60 15.13 12.59 1.35
CA ASN A 60 14.75 13.00 2.67
C ASN A 60 15.47 12.15 3.73
N ASP A 61 16.22 12.77 4.62
CA ASP A 61 17.04 12.11 5.64
C ASP A 61 17.97 11.01 5.06
N GLY A 62 18.62 11.31 3.91
CA GLY A 62 19.56 10.42 3.24
C GLY A 62 18.92 9.22 2.51
N HIS A 63 17.60 9.23 2.35
CA HIS A 63 16.84 8.19 1.64
C HIS A 63 16.06 8.78 0.47
N ARG A 64 16.02 8.03 -0.65
CA ARG A 64 15.10 8.35 -1.75
C ARG A 64 13.71 7.92 -1.37
N VAL A 65 12.74 8.82 -1.56
CA VAL A 65 11.38 8.68 -1.07
C VAL A 65 10.38 9.27 -2.07
N LEU A 66 9.13 8.87 -1.96
CA LEU A 66 8.02 9.55 -2.61
C LEU A 66 7.50 10.66 -1.68
N HIS A 67 7.41 11.87 -2.18
CA HIS A 67 6.75 13.02 -1.56
C HIS A 67 5.38 13.23 -2.19
N LEU A 68 4.35 13.37 -1.37
CA LEU A 68 2.97 13.61 -1.79
C LEU A 68 2.46 14.88 -1.15
N LYS A 69 1.81 15.72 -1.96
CA LYS A 69 1.08 16.91 -1.52
C LYS A 69 -0.33 16.90 -2.08
N SER A 70 -1.24 17.49 -1.35
CA SER A 70 -2.61 17.69 -1.75
C SER A 70 -3.12 19.02 -1.20
N LYS A 71 -3.90 19.74 -2.00
CA LYS A 71 -4.59 20.98 -1.58
C LYS A 71 -5.97 21.02 -2.20
N ILE A 72 -6.99 20.72 -1.39
CA ILE A 72 -8.40 20.65 -1.82
C ILE A 72 -8.56 19.67 -3.00
N GLU A 73 -7.88 18.55 -2.95
CA GLU A 73 -7.91 17.50 -3.98
C GLU A 73 -7.64 16.12 -3.38
N SER A 74 -7.97 15.09 -4.15
CA SER A 74 -7.64 13.70 -3.88
C SER A 74 -6.81 13.15 -5.01
N SER A 75 -5.69 12.54 -4.69
CA SER A 75 -4.78 11.96 -5.66
C SER A 75 -4.30 10.59 -5.23
N SER A 76 -4.27 9.64 -6.16
CA SER A 76 -3.80 8.30 -5.90
C SER A 76 -2.97 7.73 -7.05
N MET A 77 -2.16 6.73 -6.73
CA MET A 77 -1.43 5.93 -7.69
C MET A 77 -1.44 4.46 -7.28
N ARG A 78 -1.24 3.55 -8.23
CA ARG A 78 -1.29 2.11 -8.00
C ARG A 78 -0.17 1.36 -8.72
N LYS A 79 0.26 0.26 -8.13
CA LYS A 79 1.26 -0.65 -8.68
C LYS A 79 0.70 -2.07 -8.71
N ASP A 80 0.83 -2.74 -9.86
CA ASP A 80 0.48 -4.16 -9.99
C ASP A 80 1.52 -5.01 -9.26
N ILE A 81 1.03 -5.85 -8.37
CA ILE A 81 1.84 -6.81 -7.59
C ILE A 81 1.34 -8.25 -7.78
N LYS A 82 0.48 -8.48 -8.76
CA LYS A 82 -0.08 -9.81 -9.05
C LYS A 82 1.05 -10.83 -9.28
N GLY A 83 1.00 -11.93 -8.55
CA GLY A 83 2.00 -13.00 -8.61
C GLY A 83 3.33 -12.69 -7.93
N LYS A 84 3.53 -11.50 -7.35
CA LYS A 84 4.76 -11.13 -6.63
C LYS A 84 4.70 -11.48 -5.15
N VAL A 85 3.53 -11.42 -4.53
CA VAL A 85 3.32 -11.63 -3.10
C VAL A 85 2.58 -12.93 -2.86
N ASN A 86 3.06 -13.72 -1.90
CA ASN A 86 2.38 -14.90 -1.38
C ASN A 86 2.10 -14.71 0.11
N LEU A 87 0.86 -14.41 0.48
CA LEU A 87 0.48 -14.15 1.88
C LEU A 87 0.61 -15.37 2.79
N LYS A 88 0.76 -16.58 2.26
CA LYS A 88 1.07 -17.77 3.07
C LYS A 88 2.53 -17.78 3.55
N GLU A 89 3.42 -17.14 2.82
CA GLU A 89 4.86 -17.12 3.08
C GLU A 89 5.32 -15.77 3.64
N THR A 90 4.83 -14.68 3.05
CA THR A 90 5.22 -13.31 3.39
C THR A 90 4.00 -12.45 3.74
N PRO A 91 3.29 -12.74 4.84
CA PRO A 91 2.06 -12.02 5.21
C PRO A 91 2.31 -10.64 5.82
N ILE A 92 3.55 -10.33 6.24
CA ILE A 92 3.84 -9.07 6.92
C ILE A 92 4.15 -7.99 5.90
N LEU A 93 3.23 -7.04 5.73
CA LEU A 93 3.48 -5.78 5.04
C LEU A 93 4.21 -4.85 5.99
N GLU A 94 5.38 -4.38 5.57
CA GLU A 94 6.15 -3.35 6.26
C GLU A 94 6.31 -2.15 5.33
N TRP A 95 6.09 -0.95 5.84
CA TRP A 95 6.34 0.29 5.10
C TRP A 95 6.84 1.40 6.01
N ARG A 96 7.47 2.39 5.39
CA ARG A 96 7.89 3.62 6.08
C ARG A 96 7.12 4.79 5.54
N TRP A 97 6.68 5.67 6.42
CA TRP A 97 6.05 6.93 6.08
C TRP A 97 6.38 8.03 7.06
N LYS A 98 6.13 9.26 6.64
CA LYS A 98 6.24 10.46 7.47
C LYS A 98 5.09 11.39 7.12
N GLY A 99 4.17 11.64 8.06
CA GLY A 99 3.17 12.69 7.94
C GLY A 99 3.80 14.05 8.23
N VAL A 100 3.45 15.05 7.44
CA VAL A 100 3.91 16.44 7.62
C VAL A 100 2.76 17.36 7.94
N THR A 101 1.68 17.28 7.15
CA THR A 101 0.47 18.07 7.34
C THR A 101 -0.73 17.14 7.29
N LEU A 102 -1.57 17.19 8.31
CA LEU A 102 -2.84 16.44 8.34
C LEU A 102 -4.00 17.32 7.84
N PRO A 103 -4.97 16.75 7.13
CA PRO A 103 -6.21 17.44 6.78
C PRO A 103 -6.92 17.96 8.04
N VAL A 104 -7.45 19.16 7.99
CA VAL A 104 -8.13 19.77 9.14
C VAL A 104 -9.40 18.99 9.47
N ASN A 105 -9.48 18.43 10.68
CA ASN A 105 -10.60 17.61 11.14
C ASN A 105 -10.90 16.36 10.29
N GLY A 106 -9.92 15.83 9.54
CA GLY A 106 -10.06 14.58 8.80
C GLY A 106 -10.52 13.45 9.72
N ASP A 107 -11.53 12.68 9.27
CA ASP A 107 -12.15 11.60 10.05
C ASP A 107 -12.74 10.56 9.09
N CYS A 108 -12.05 9.44 8.93
CA CYS A 108 -12.44 8.36 8.03
C CYS A 108 -13.78 7.68 8.37
N ARG A 109 -14.37 7.99 9.53
CA ARG A 109 -15.66 7.48 9.97
C ARG A 109 -16.84 8.25 9.39
N LYS A 110 -16.59 9.37 8.70
CA LYS A 110 -17.61 10.28 8.19
C LYS A 110 -17.32 10.65 6.74
N LYS A 111 -18.27 10.44 5.86
CA LYS A 111 -18.15 10.74 4.44
C LYS A 111 -17.72 12.19 4.14
N SER A 112 -18.17 13.15 4.95
CA SER A 112 -17.93 14.60 4.73
C SER A 112 -16.53 15.06 5.18
N THR A 113 -15.74 14.21 5.79
CA THR A 113 -14.40 14.51 6.30
C THR A 113 -13.44 13.32 6.07
N ASP A 114 -13.72 12.49 5.03
CA ASP A 114 -12.94 11.28 4.71
C ASP A 114 -11.63 11.63 4.00
N ASP A 115 -10.79 12.43 4.66
CA ASP A 115 -9.49 12.90 4.19
C ASP A 115 -8.35 12.40 5.08
N GLN A 116 -7.26 11.93 4.45
CA GLN A 116 -6.08 11.43 5.16
C GLN A 116 -4.79 11.83 4.44
N ALA A 117 -3.77 12.21 5.21
CA ALA A 117 -2.48 12.64 4.66
C ALA A 117 -1.64 11.50 4.09
N ALA A 118 -1.82 10.28 4.58
CA ALA A 118 -1.06 9.12 4.13
C ALA A 118 -1.96 7.88 4.12
N GLN A 119 -2.08 7.27 2.95
CA GLN A 119 -2.95 6.12 2.72
C GLN A 119 -2.20 5.07 1.91
N LEU A 120 -2.14 3.84 2.43
CA LEU A 120 -1.61 2.67 1.72
C LEU A 120 -2.69 1.61 1.63
N TYR A 121 -3.04 1.22 0.42
CA TYR A 121 -4.09 0.24 0.16
C TYR A 121 -3.53 -1.08 -0.34
N VAL A 122 -4.07 -2.17 0.19
CA VAL A 122 -3.89 -3.53 -0.34
C VAL A 122 -5.20 -3.96 -0.98
N VAL A 123 -5.14 -4.36 -2.26
CA VAL A 123 -6.33 -4.55 -3.10
C VAL A 123 -6.42 -5.97 -3.64
N TRP A 124 -7.60 -6.56 -3.47
CA TRP A 124 -8.06 -7.80 -4.09
C TRP A 124 -9.18 -7.48 -5.09
N PRO A 125 -8.86 -7.30 -6.38
CA PRO A 125 -9.87 -7.01 -7.39
C PRO A 125 -10.87 -8.16 -7.52
N ARG A 126 -12.18 -7.85 -7.58
CA ARG A 126 -13.27 -8.79 -7.79
C ARG A 126 -14.27 -8.22 -8.80
N PHE A 127 -14.58 -8.98 -9.82
CA PHE A 127 -15.53 -8.50 -10.83
C PHE A 127 -16.99 -8.53 -10.30
N PRO A 128 -17.80 -7.47 -10.51
CA PRO A 128 -17.46 -6.13 -10.96
C PRO A 128 -16.63 -5.35 -9.90
N GLU A 129 -15.47 -4.78 -10.32
CA GLU A 129 -14.49 -4.24 -9.38
C GLU A 129 -15.04 -3.12 -8.50
N ALA A 130 -15.89 -2.25 -9.06
CA ALA A 130 -16.44 -1.09 -8.36
C ALA A 130 -17.29 -1.44 -7.12
N VAL A 131 -17.83 -2.68 -7.05
CA VAL A 131 -18.75 -3.07 -5.98
C VAL A 131 -18.31 -4.31 -5.21
N ARG A 132 -17.41 -5.11 -5.76
CA ARG A 132 -17.01 -6.40 -5.18
C ARG A 132 -15.57 -6.50 -4.73
N SER A 133 -14.70 -5.59 -5.18
CA SER A 133 -13.31 -5.58 -4.72
C SER A 133 -13.24 -5.46 -3.20
N GLN A 134 -12.22 -6.09 -2.63
CA GLN A 134 -11.91 -6.00 -1.21
C GLN A 134 -10.64 -5.20 -1.05
N ILE A 135 -10.70 -4.12 -0.29
CA ILE A 135 -9.61 -3.16 -0.16
C ILE A 135 -9.40 -2.84 1.31
N ILE A 136 -8.20 -3.10 1.82
CA ILE A 136 -7.78 -2.67 3.14
C ILE A 136 -6.92 -1.43 2.98
N GLY A 137 -7.36 -0.31 3.57
CA GLY A 137 -6.62 0.94 3.62
C GLY A 137 -5.95 1.14 4.98
N TYR A 138 -4.63 1.11 5.02
CA TYR A 138 -3.85 1.52 6.18
C TYR A 138 -3.62 3.01 6.12
N ILE A 139 -4.13 3.74 7.12
CA ILE A 139 -4.20 5.20 7.04
C ILE A 139 -3.62 5.90 8.28
N TRP A 140 -3.16 7.13 8.05
CA TRP A 140 -2.89 8.11 9.10
C TRP A 140 -4.03 9.11 9.11
N ASP A 141 -4.90 8.99 10.10
CA ASP A 141 -6.09 9.83 10.26
C ASP A 141 -5.80 11.03 11.18
N THR A 142 -6.59 12.10 11.08
CA THR A 142 -6.45 13.27 11.96
C THR A 142 -7.13 13.05 13.30
N THR A 143 -8.35 12.50 13.32
CA THR A 143 -9.20 12.45 14.52
C THR A 143 -9.66 11.06 14.92
N ALA A 144 -9.84 10.12 13.97
CA ALA A 144 -10.22 8.75 14.29
C ALA A 144 -9.09 8.06 15.05
N PRO A 145 -9.35 7.43 16.22
CA PRO A 145 -8.32 6.82 17.04
C PRO A 145 -7.56 5.70 16.32
N ALA A 146 -6.25 5.59 16.58
CA ALA A 146 -5.46 4.45 16.11
C ALA A 146 -6.07 3.12 16.61
N GLY A 147 -6.07 2.10 15.73
CA GLY A 147 -6.74 0.82 15.98
C GLY A 147 -8.20 0.77 15.49
N THR A 148 -8.80 1.90 15.09
CA THR A 148 -10.13 1.92 14.49
C THR A 148 -10.13 1.10 13.20
N ILE A 149 -11.14 0.24 13.03
CA ILE A 149 -11.42 -0.46 11.78
C ILE A 149 -12.84 -0.07 11.38
N VAL A 150 -12.99 0.57 10.21
CA VAL A 150 -14.26 1.09 9.76
C VAL A 150 -14.40 0.96 8.24
N LYS A 151 -15.59 0.59 7.77
CA LYS A 151 -15.90 0.58 6.34
C LYS A 151 -16.14 2.02 5.88
N SER A 152 -15.52 2.41 4.76
CA SER A 152 -15.72 3.74 4.19
C SER A 152 -17.18 3.96 3.81
N GLU A 153 -17.75 5.08 4.22
CA GLU A 153 -19.07 5.54 3.78
C GLU A 153 -19.04 6.10 2.36
N LYS A 154 -17.87 6.53 1.88
CA LYS A 154 -17.65 7.10 0.54
C LYS A 154 -17.43 6.01 -0.50
N THR A 155 -16.65 4.96 -0.15
CA THR A 155 -16.27 3.89 -1.07
C THR A 155 -16.53 2.53 -0.45
N GLY A 156 -17.69 1.95 -0.74
CA GLY A 156 -18.18 0.72 -0.10
C GLY A 156 -17.31 -0.54 -0.25
N THR A 157 -16.26 -0.51 -1.06
CA THR A 157 -15.26 -1.59 -1.20
C THR A 157 -14.06 -1.44 -0.28
N VAL A 158 -13.88 -0.28 0.37
CA VAL A 158 -12.75 0.03 1.25
C VAL A 158 -13.14 -0.17 2.71
N THR A 159 -12.25 -0.82 3.46
CA THR A 159 -12.25 -0.82 4.92
C THR A 159 -10.94 -0.23 5.41
N TYR A 160 -11.02 0.82 6.19
CA TYR A 160 -9.87 1.49 6.78
C TYR A 160 -9.42 0.78 8.05
N VAL A 161 -8.12 0.75 8.24
CA VAL A 161 -7.42 0.43 9.49
C VAL A 161 -6.58 1.65 9.85
N VAL A 162 -7.00 2.39 10.88
CA VAL A 162 -6.27 3.55 11.35
C VAL A 162 -5.01 3.07 12.07
N VAL A 163 -3.86 3.28 11.45
CA VAL A 163 -2.55 2.88 12.00
C VAL A 163 -1.99 4.00 12.87
N ARG A 164 -2.14 5.23 12.42
CA ARG A 164 -1.74 6.45 13.15
C ARG A 164 -2.88 7.44 13.24
N SER A 165 -2.87 8.26 14.30
CA SER A 165 -3.89 9.26 14.54
C SER A 165 -3.29 10.52 15.16
N GLY A 166 -3.74 11.66 14.65
CA GLY A 166 -3.38 12.97 15.19
C GLY A 166 -1.93 13.39 14.95
N PRO A 167 -1.52 14.54 15.51
CA PRO A 167 -0.28 15.24 15.15
C PRO A 167 0.97 14.83 15.95
N ALA A 168 0.85 13.93 16.95
CA ALA A 168 1.94 13.68 17.91
C ALA A 168 3.26 13.16 17.27
N ASP A 169 3.16 12.50 16.13
CA ASP A 169 4.30 11.91 15.43
C ASP A 169 4.60 12.59 14.08
N LEU A 170 4.01 13.75 13.80
CA LEU A 170 4.32 14.51 12.59
C LEU A 170 5.81 14.85 12.51
N GLY A 171 6.34 14.84 11.29
CA GLY A 171 7.76 15.09 11.01
C GLY A 171 8.69 13.91 11.32
N LYS A 172 8.20 12.82 11.91
CA LYS A 172 9.02 11.64 12.23
C LYS A 172 8.83 10.56 11.16
N TRP A 173 9.93 9.90 10.78
CA TRP A 173 9.87 8.66 10.02
C TRP A 173 9.42 7.51 10.92
N LEU A 174 8.32 6.87 10.53
CA LEU A 174 7.75 5.72 11.22
C LEU A 174 7.81 4.49 10.33
N THR A 175 8.09 3.34 10.92
CA THR A 175 8.00 2.04 10.26
C THR A 175 6.81 1.29 10.82
N GLU A 176 5.89 0.93 9.94
CA GLU A 176 4.71 0.17 10.30
C GLU A 176 4.82 -1.28 9.85
N ARG A 177 4.15 -2.16 10.58
CA ARG A 177 4.08 -3.58 10.28
C ARG A 177 2.66 -4.07 10.50
N ARG A 178 2.10 -4.73 9.47
CA ARG A 178 0.78 -5.35 9.56
C ARG A 178 0.80 -6.75 8.99
N ASN A 179 0.20 -7.69 9.69
CA ASN A 179 -0.10 -9.00 9.10
C ASN A 179 -1.37 -8.87 8.24
N VAL A 180 -1.16 -8.70 6.94
CA VAL A 180 -2.24 -8.47 5.98
C VAL A 180 -3.23 -9.65 5.93
N ALA A 181 -2.73 -10.88 6.11
CA ALA A 181 -3.60 -12.05 6.12
C ALA A 181 -4.49 -12.10 7.36
N GLU A 182 -4.01 -11.65 8.52
CA GLU A 182 -4.81 -11.54 9.75
C GLU A 182 -5.83 -10.41 9.65
N ASP A 183 -5.42 -9.24 9.16
CA ASP A 183 -6.34 -8.12 8.96
C ASP A 183 -7.45 -8.48 7.98
N TYR A 184 -7.12 -9.17 6.89
CA TYR A 184 -8.13 -9.65 5.94
C TYR A 184 -9.13 -10.60 6.62
N ARG A 185 -8.65 -11.60 7.38
CA ARG A 185 -9.53 -12.53 8.09
C ARG A 185 -10.45 -11.81 9.08
N LYS A 186 -9.91 -10.82 9.78
CA LYS A 186 -10.67 -10.02 10.75
C LYS A 186 -11.78 -9.18 10.08
N ILE A 187 -11.51 -8.64 8.89
CA ILE A 187 -12.39 -7.72 8.17
C ILE A 187 -13.41 -8.46 7.31
N TYR A 188 -12.96 -9.46 6.53
CA TYR A 188 -13.79 -10.11 5.51
C TYR A 188 -14.18 -11.56 5.84
N GLY A 189 -13.54 -12.15 6.86
CA GLY A 189 -13.67 -13.59 7.13
C GLY A 189 -12.89 -14.44 6.13
N GLY A 190 -12.67 -15.70 6.45
CA GLY A 190 -11.99 -16.64 5.58
C GLY A 190 -10.50 -16.35 5.34
N GLN A 191 -9.86 -17.19 4.53
CA GLN A 191 -8.46 -17.04 4.16
C GLN A 191 -8.35 -16.14 2.92
N PRO A 192 -7.43 -15.15 2.91
CA PRO A 192 -7.19 -14.38 1.70
C PRO A 192 -6.48 -15.21 0.63
N ASP A 193 -6.79 -14.96 -0.62
CA ASP A 193 -5.87 -15.17 -1.73
C ASP A 193 -4.81 -14.06 -1.75
N ASN A 194 -3.89 -14.11 -2.71
CA ASN A 194 -2.84 -13.10 -2.79
C ASN A 194 -3.40 -11.78 -3.35
N PRO A 195 -2.97 -10.62 -2.84
CA PRO A 195 -3.36 -9.32 -3.37
C PRO A 195 -2.78 -9.09 -4.77
N ALA A 196 -3.46 -8.27 -5.55
CA ALA A 196 -3.01 -7.94 -6.90
C ALA A 196 -2.48 -6.51 -7.05
N VAL A 197 -2.84 -5.59 -6.14
CA VAL A 197 -2.46 -4.18 -6.26
C VAL A 197 -2.07 -3.61 -4.90
N ILE A 198 -1.05 -2.76 -4.89
CA ILE A 198 -0.77 -1.77 -3.86
C ILE A 198 -1.13 -0.39 -4.42
N SER A 199 -1.82 0.43 -3.64
CA SER A 199 -2.08 1.82 -3.99
C SER A 199 -1.62 2.74 -2.87
N LEU A 200 -1.15 3.93 -3.25
CA LEU A 200 -0.85 5.04 -2.33
C LEU A 200 -1.75 6.21 -2.68
N ALA A 201 -2.21 6.92 -1.67
CA ALA A 201 -3.04 8.09 -1.87
C ALA A 201 -2.81 9.16 -0.80
N ILE A 202 -3.27 10.36 -1.12
CA ILE A 202 -3.35 11.54 -0.26
C ILE A 202 -4.66 12.27 -0.58
N ASP A 203 -5.32 12.77 0.43
CA ASP A 203 -6.66 13.33 0.31
C ASP A 203 -6.87 14.53 1.23
N SER A 204 -7.50 15.60 0.71
CA SER A 204 -7.81 16.83 1.43
C SER A 204 -9.01 17.61 0.85
N ASP A 205 -9.82 16.97 -0.01
CA ASP A 205 -10.91 17.63 -0.73
C ASP A 205 -12.18 17.79 0.10
N ASP A 206 -12.53 16.79 0.88
CA ASP A 206 -13.74 16.79 1.73
C ASP A 206 -13.65 17.84 2.85
N THR A 207 -12.47 18.05 3.40
CA THR A 207 -12.22 19.06 4.46
C THR A 207 -11.80 20.42 3.90
N SER A 208 -11.68 20.55 2.56
CA SER A 208 -11.21 21.78 1.90
C SER A 208 -9.88 22.29 2.49
N SER A 209 -8.95 21.40 2.77
CA SER A 209 -7.71 21.72 3.47
C SER A 209 -6.46 21.34 2.66
N ALA A 210 -5.37 21.02 3.32
CA ALA A 210 -4.15 20.54 2.70
C ALA A 210 -3.61 19.34 3.46
N ALA A 211 -2.88 18.50 2.76
CA ALA A 211 -2.19 17.35 3.31
C ALA A 211 -0.78 17.21 2.71
N GLU A 212 0.15 16.67 3.48
CA GLU A 212 1.51 16.42 3.03
C GLU A 212 2.10 15.21 3.74
N SER A 213 2.72 14.31 2.97
CA SER A 213 3.35 13.11 3.50
C SER A 213 4.46 12.58 2.60
N PHE A 214 5.27 11.69 3.17
CA PHE A 214 6.30 10.95 2.45
C PHE A 214 6.10 9.45 2.64
N PHE A 215 6.41 8.68 1.59
CA PHE A 215 6.53 7.22 1.65
C PHE A 215 7.97 6.79 1.36
N GLY A 216 8.52 5.99 2.26
CA GLY A 216 9.76 5.24 2.08
C GLY A 216 9.50 3.86 1.46
N SER A 217 10.33 2.88 1.84
CA SER A 217 10.22 1.51 1.33
C SER A 217 8.89 0.85 1.72
N ILE A 218 8.41 -0.02 0.82
CA ILE A 218 7.23 -0.87 0.98
C ILE A 218 7.65 -2.29 0.63
N LEU A 219 7.47 -3.23 1.54
CA LEU A 219 7.86 -4.60 1.34
C LEU A 219 6.93 -5.59 2.05
N PHE A 220 6.87 -6.82 1.53
CA PHE A 220 6.28 -7.95 2.23
C PHE A 220 7.38 -8.87 2.72
N LYS A 221 7.20 -9.46 3.91
CA LYS A 221 8.20 -10.35 4.50
C LYS A 221 7.58 -11.46 5.35
N LYS A 222 8.39 -12.44 5.68
CA LYS A 222 8.08 -13.48 6.67
C LYS A 222 7.85 -12.86 8.06
N PRO A 223 7.08 -13.53 8.93
CA PRO A 223 6.87 -13.13 10.31
C PRO A 223 8.16 -12.98 11.11
#